data_6ef58a1c841cbc61b397616cc5dcef0d
#
_entry.id   6ef58a1c841cbc61b397616cc5dcef0d
#
_cell.length_a   1.000
_cell.length_b   1.000
_cell.length_c   1.000
_cell.angle_alpha   90.00
_cell.angle_beta   90.00
_cell.angle_gamma   90.00
#
_symmetry.space_group_name_H-M   'P 1'
#
loop_
_entity.id
_entity.type
_entity.pdbx_description
1 polymer ?
#
loop_
_entity_poly.entity_id
_entity_poly.type
_entity_poly.pdbx_seq_one_letter_code
_entity_poly.pdbx_strand_id
1 'polypeptide(L)'
;MTESSTSSVLKTVANLGVPYEVIEIDPALADTALFCEHYVFPMEQSGNTIIVASKKEPKVFVACVVLATTRLDVNKRVRKLMGVSKASFASAVEMKELTGMEV
;
A
#
# COMPACT_ATOMS: atom_id res chain seq x y z
N MET A 1 -1.11 20.77 -15.74
CA MET A 1 -1.01 20.24 -14.39
C MET A 1 -1.58 18.84 -14.35
N THR A 2 -0.82 17.94 -13.86
CA THR A 2 -1.33 16.59 -13.67
C THR A 2 -2.20 16.53 -12.42
N GLU A 3 -3.24 15.73 -12.50
CA GLU A 3 -4.08 15.46 -11.35
C GLU A 3 -3.23 14.76 -10.26
N SER A 4 -3.41 15.17 -9.01
CA SER A 4 -2.68 14.55 -7.92
C SER A 4 -3.16 13.09 -7.69
N SER A 5 -2.30 12.24 -7.16
CA SER A 5 -2.68 10.87 -6.80
C SER A 5 -3.84 10.87 -5.79
N THR A 6 -3.89 11.84 -4.89
CA THR A 6 -4.97 11.99 -3.92
C THR A 6 -6.31 12.21 -4.64
N SER A 7 -6.37 13.10 -5.63
CA SER A 7 -7.59 13.33 -6.40
C SER A 7 -8.06 12.08 -7.14
N SER A 8 -7.13 11.32 -7.72
CA SER A 8 -7.43 10.07 -8.41
C SER A 8 -8.04 9.04 -7.46
N VAL A 9 -7.45 8.88 -6.29
CA VAL A 9 -7.94 7.94 -5.26
C VAL A 9 -9.33 8.34 -4.78
N LEU A 10 -9.56 9.62 -4.50
CA LEU A 10 -10.85 10.11 -4.04
C LEU A 10 -11.95 9.89 -5.07
N LYS A 11 -11.67 10.08 -6.35
CA LYS A 11 -12.62 9.78 -7.43
C LYS A 11 -12.99 8.30 -7.45
N THR A 12 -12.00 7.43 -7.33
CA THR A 12 -12.21 5.99 -7.33
C THR A 12 -13.08 5.57 -6.16
N VAL A 13 -12.78 6.06 -4.96
CA VAL A 13 -13.54 5.73 -3.75
C VAL A 13 -14.99 6.23 -3.86
N ALA A 14 -15.18 7.45 -4.35
CA ALA A 14 -16.52 8.00 -4.56
C ALA A 14 -17.35 7.14 -5.52
N ASN A 15 -16.72 6.63 -6.59
CA ASN A 15 -17.38 5.79 -7.58
C ASN A 15 -17.78 4.40 -7.03
N LEU A 16 -17.12 3.95 -5.98
CA LEU A 16 -17.43 2.66 -5.34
C LEU A 16 -18.68 2.71 -4.47
N GLY A 17 -19.17 3.92 -4.13
CA GLY A 17 -20.36 4.07 -3.29
C GLY A 17 -20.16 3.63 -1.84
N VAL A 18 -18.90 3.55 -1.38
CA VAL A 18 -18.55 3.14 -0.03
C VAL A 18 -18.46 4.39 0.87
N PRO A 19 -19.01 4.37 2.11
CA PRO A 19 -18.84 5.49 3.01
C PRO A 19 -17.36 5.65 3.39
N TYR A 20 -16.89 6.90 3.42
CA TYR A 20 -15.50 7.19 3.75
C TYR A 20 -15.37 8.58 4.38
N GLU A 21 -14.25 8.80 5.03
CA GLU A 21 -13.88 10.09 5.60
C GLU A 21 -12.46 10.43 5.13
N VAL A 22 -12.24 11.68 4.74
CA VAL A 22 -10.92 12.15 4.31
C VAL A 22 -10.28 12.92 5.45
N ILE A 23 -9.08 12.50 5.85
CA ILE A 23 -8.32 13.14 6.92
C ILE A 23 -7.01 13.63 6.34
N GLU A 24 -6.74 14.93 6.44
CA GLU A 24 -5.46 15.48 6.06
C GLU A 24 -4.41 15.18 7.12
N ILE A 25 -3.26 14.69 6.70
CA ILE A 25 -2.16 14.36 7.60
C ILE A 25 -0.88 15.06 7.19
N ASP A 26 -0.02 15.29 8.17
CA ASP A 26 1.33 15.78 7.91
C ASP A 26 2.15 14.66 7.25
N PRO A 27 2.75 14.91 6.07
CA PRO A 27 3.59 13.88 5.41
C PRO A 27 4.71 13.34 6.28
N ALA A 28 5.21 14.13 7.23
CA ALA A 28 6.23 13.66 8.17
C ALA A 28 5.70 12.59 9.13
N LEU A 29 4.37 12.44 9.24
CA LEU A 29 3.71 11.47 10.09
C LEU A 29 3.06 10.34 9.28
N ALA A 30 3.50 10.13 8.04
CA ALA A 30 2.93 9.11 7.14
C ALA A 30 3.25 7.68 7.56
N ASP A 31 4.25 7.46 8.41
CA ASP A 31 4.50 6.15 9.00
C ASP A 31 3.31 5.73 9.86
N THR A 32 2.85 4.48 9.70
CA THR A 32 1.63 4.02 10.37
C THR A 32 1.68 4.16 11.90
N ALA A 33 2.80 3.84 12.52
CA ALA A 33 2.92 3.95 13.98
C ALA A 33 2.86 5.41 14.44
N LEU A 34 3.55 6.30 13.76
CA LEU A 34 3.52 7.74 14.06
C LEU A 34 2.14 8.33 13.80
N PHE A 35 1.51 7.92 12.70
CA PHE A 35 0.16 8.35 12.38
C PHE A 35 -0.84 7.95 13.46
N CYS A 36 -0.84 6.70 13.87
CA CYS A 36 -1.78 6.21 14.88
C CYS A 36 -1.56 6.87 16.23
N GLU A 37 -0.31 7.14 16.61
CA GLU A 37 0.03 7.84 17.85
C GLU A 37 -0.46 9.28 17.84
N HIS A 38 -0.17 10.01 16.78
CA HIS A 38 -0.48 11.44 16.68
C HIS A 38 -1.98 11.72 16.49
N TYR A 39 -2.63 10.94 15.62
CA TYR A 39 -4.05 11.13 15.27
C TYR A 39 -5.01 10.25 16.08
N VAL A 40 -4.49 9.46 17.00
CA VAL A 40 -5.27 8.63 17.93
C VAL A 40 -6.16 7.60 17.22
N PHE A 41 -5.64 6.97 16.17
CA PHE A 41 -6.31 5.85 15.50
C PHE A 41 -5.70 4.51 15.92
N PRO A 42 -6.52 3.48 16.18
CA PRO A 42 -5.99 2.18 16.57
C PRO A 42 -5.20 1.53 15.43
N MET A 43 -4.01 0.98 15.73
CA MET A 43 -3.20 0.28 14.74
C MET A 43 -3.92 -0.97 14.21
N GLU A 44 -4.69 -1.65 15.03
CA GLU A 44 -5.45 -2.83 14.63
C GLU A 44 -6.57 -2.55 13.64
N GLN A 45 -6.87 -1.28 13.39
CA GLN A 45 -7.85 -0.84 12.39
C GLN A 45 -7.18 -0.17 11.20
N SER A 46 -5.86 -0.09 11.20
CA SER A 46 -5.10 0.55 10.11
C SER A 46 -4.64 -0.50 9.11
N GLY A 47 -4.93 -0.27 7.84
CA GLY A 47 -4.47 -1.14 6.75
C GLY A 47 -3.22 -0.58 6.09
N ASN A 48 -2.27 -1.45 5.80
CA ASN A 48 -1.09 -1.14 5.00
C ASN A 48 -1.19 -1.88 3.67
N THR A 49 -0.86 -1.20 2.59
CA THR A 49 -0.76 -1.81 1.27
C THR A 49 0.71 -1.93 0.89
N ILE A 50 1.13 -3.16 0.61
CA ILE A 50 2.51 -3.46 0.27
C ILE A 50 2.53 -4.13 -1.10
N ILE A 51 3.34 -3.60 -2.02
CA ILE A 51 3.51 -4.20 -3.34
C ILE A 51 4.70 -5.14 -3.31
N VAL A 52 4.45 -6.40 -3.66
CA VAL A 52 5.47 -7.44 -3.73
C VAL A 52 5.73 -7.76 -5.19
N ALA A 53 7.01 -7.84 -5.57
CA ALA A 53 7.44 -8.12 -6.93
C ALA A 53 8.24 -9.40 -7.00
N SER A 54 8.10 -10.16 -8.09
CA SER A 54 9.01 -11.26 -8.38
C SER A 54 10.38 -10.70 -8.74
N LYS A 55 11.45 -11.43 -8.42
CA LYS A 55 12.82 -11.01 -8.76
C LYS A 55 13.23 -11.39 -10.15
N LYS A 56 12.66 -12.46 -10.69
CA LYS A 56 12.98 -12.98 -12.01
C LYS A 56 11.93 -12.59 -13.03
N GLU A 57 12.33 -12.49 -14.30
CA GLU A 57 11.41 -12.29 -15.39
C GLU A 57 10.62 -13.58 -15.70
N PRO A 58 9.36 -13.49 -16.15
CA PRO A 58 8.61 -12.25 -16.28
C PRO A 58 8.22 -11.66 -14.91
N LYS A 59 8.22 -10.35 -14.82
CA LYS A 59 7.87 -9.65 -13.56
C LYS A 59 6.39 -9.85 -13.22
N VAL A 60 6.14 -10.27 -12.00
CA VAL A 60 4.79 -10.41 -11.43
C VAL A 60 4.70 -9.52 -10.21
N PHE A 61 3.61 -8.79 -10.08
CA PHE A 61 3.38 -7.88 -8.95
C PHE A 61 2.07 -8.24 -8.26
N VAL A 62 2.08 -8.13 -6.93
CA VAL A 62 0.89 -8.36 -6.11
C VAL A 62 0.79 -7.26 -5.07
N ALA A 63 -0.41 -6.70 -4.92
CA ALA A 63 -0.71 -5.75 -3.85
C ALA A 63 -1.28 -6.52 -2.66
N CYS A 64 -0.63 -6.38 -1.52
CA CYS A 64 -1.05 -7.05 -0.29
C CYS A 64 -1.55 -6.01 0.71
N VAL A 65 -2.80 -6.14 1.14
CA VAL A 65 -3.37 -5.29 2.18
C VAL A 65 -3.37 -6.06 3.49
N VAL A 66 -2.68 -5.54 4.48
CA VAL A 66 -2.53 -6.19 5.79
C VAL A 66 -2.80 -5.17 6.90
N LEU A 67 -3.20 -5.67 8.07
CA LEU A 67 -3.35 -4.80 9.23
C LEU A 67 -1.96 -4.36 9.73
N ALA A 68 -1.90 -3.12 10.23
CA ALA A 68 -0.64 -2.55 10.72
C ALA A 68 -0.01 -3.35 11.87
N THR A 69 -0.80 -4.14 12.56
CA THR A 69 -0.34 -5.01 13.67
C THR A 69 0.24 -6.33 13.21
N THR A 70 0.23 -6.62 11.90
CA THR A 70 0.68 -7.91 11.35
C THR A 70 1.93 -7.74 10.51
N ARG A 71 2.60 -8.85 10.23
CA ARG A 71 3.74 -8.89 9.32
C ARG A 71 3.41 -9.71 8.10
N LEU A 72 3.85 -9.23 6.94
CA LEU A 72 3.69 -9.93 5.68
C LEU A 72 4.84 -10.91 5.48
N ASP A 73 4.51 -12.19 5.32
CA ASP A 73 5.51 -13.22 5.01
C ASP A 73 5.75 -13.26 3.49
N VAL A 74 6.66 -12.41 3.03
CA VAL A 74 6.98 -12.29 1.60
C VAL A 74 7.71 -13.51 1.07
N ASN A 75 8.69 -14.02 1.84
CA ASN A 75 9.59 -15.07 1.37
C ASN A 75 8.94 -16.45 1.24
N LYS A 76 7.89 -16.71 1.99
CA LYS A 76 7.20 -18.02 1.98
C LYS A 76 5.78 -17.91 1.46
N ARG A 77 4.91 -17.23 2.21
CA ARG A 77 3.48 -17.21 1.90
C ARG A 77 3.17 -16.46 0.61
N VAL A 78 3.62 -15.22 0.50
CA VAL A 78 3.30 -14.39 -0.67
C VAL A 78 3.96 -14.97 -1.92
N ARG A 79 5.23 -15.36 -1.82
CA ARG A 79 5.94 -15.99 -2.92
C ARG A 79 5.19 -17.23 -3.47
N LYS A 80 4.69 -18.06 -2.58
CA LYS A 80 3.92 -19.25 -2.99
C LYS A 80 2.60 -18.85 -3.68
N LEU A 81 1.90 -17.88 -3.14
CA LEU A 81 0.66 -17.38 -3.74
C LEU A 81 0.89 -16.78 -5.13
N MET A 82 2.04 -16.14 -5.34
CA MET A 82 2.41 -15.60 -6.65
C MET A 82 2.88 -16.67 -7.63
N GLY A 83 3.27 -17.84 -7.13
CA GLY A 83 3.80 -18.92 -7.96
C GLY A 83 5.19 -18.63 -8.52
N VAL A 84 6.01 -17.87 -7.81
CA VAL A 84 7.35 -17.47 -8.24
C VAL A 84 8.43 -18.04 -7.31
N SER A 85 9.67 -18.14 -7.81
CA SER A 85 10.77 -18.68 -7.02
C SER A 85 11.37 -17.71 -6.02
N LYS A 86 11.33 -16.42 -6.32
CA LYS A 86 11.83 -15.35 -5.44
C LYS A 86 10.95 -14.13 -5.53
N ALA A 87 10.70 -13.49 -4.40
CA ALA A 87 9.91 -12.26 -4.32
C ALA A 87 10.49 -11.33 -3.25
N SER A 88 10.25 -10.04 -3.42
CA SER A 88 10.66 -9.00 -2.47
C SER A 88 9.72 -7.82 -2.58
N PHE A 89 9.88 -6.83 -1.71
CA PHE A 89 9.13 -5.58 -1.82
C PHE A 89 9.47 -4.91 -3.15
N ALA A 90 8.46 -4.36 -3.82
CA ALA A 90 8.69 -3.56 -5.02
C ALA A 90 9.50 -2.32 -4.68
N SER A 91 10.29 -1.82 -5.64
CA SER A 91 11.03 -0.58 -5.46
C SER A 91 10.08 0.62 -5.45
N ALA A 92 10.56 1.76 -4.95
CA ALA A 92 9.77 2.99 -4.98
C ALA A 92 9.36 3.38 -6.40
N VAL A 93 10.25 3.18 -7.38
CA VAL A 93 9.97 3.45 -8.79
C VAL A 93 8.86 2.54 -9.31
N GLU A 94 8.95 1.24 -9.02
CA GLU A 94 7.92 0.28 -9.43
C GLU A 94 6.57 0.60 -8.81
N MET A 95 6.55 0.95 -7.52
CA MET A 95 5.32 1.32 -6.83
C MET A 95 4.66 2.54 -7.45
N LYS A 96 5.45 3.56 -7.77
CA LYS A 96 4.94 4.77 -8.40
C LYS A 96 4.39 4.50 -9.80
N GLU A 97 5.08 3.70 -10.59
CA GLU A 97 4.63 3.33 -11.94
C GLU A 97 3.32 2.55 -11.92
N LEU A 98 3.17 1.64 -10.97
CA LEU A 98 1.98 0.78 -10.86
C LEU A 98 0.78 1.52 -10.27
N THR A 99 0.99 2.39 -9.31
CA THR A 99 -0.09 3.00 -8.53
C THR A 99 -0.30 4.47 -8.84
N GLY A 100 0.70 5.14 -9.39
CA GLY A 100 0.68 6.60 -9.55
C GLY A 100 0.85 7.35 -8.22
N MET A 101 1.18 6.63 -7.14
CA MET A 101 1.29 7.19 -5.79
C MET A 101 2.73 7.25 -5.33
N GLU A 102 3.04 8.24 -4.50
CA GLU A 102 4.33 8.30 -3.81
C GLU A 102 4.36 7.28 -2.67
N VAL A 103 5.55 6.78 -2.41
CA VAL A 103 5.77 5.84 -1.31
C VAL A 103 5.71 6.54 0.04
#